data_6a8b8ce5ca43382bf320c16de93d4bd0
#
_entry.id   6a8b8ce5ca43382bf320c16de93d4bd0
#
_cell.length_a   1.000
_cell.length_b   1.000
_cell.length_c   1.000
_cell.angle_alpha   90.00
_cell.angle_beta   90.00
_cell.angle_gamma   90.00
#
_symmetry.space_group_name_H-M   'P 1'
#
loop_
_entity.id
_entity.type
_entity.pdbx_description
1 polymer ?
#
loop_
_entity_poly.entity_id
_entity_poly.type
_entity_poly.pdbx_seq_one_letter_code
_entity_poly.pdbx_strand_id
1 'polypeptide(L)'
;KRLLFLDYDGTLTGFHKDPQEASPDEELYELLDALHHQENTTLFLISGRDKNTFSRWFLDRKYNMIVEHGVWISRGGEEFKLLEKVKGEWMEKILPVLESFVDRTPGSFIEEKNYSLAWHYRNTDPDFGEKRATELNTVLTSLIGNDDISVLNGSKVMEVKSSNVNKGRASVRMLSEEDYDFVFAIGDDWTDEFMFQELPQTAITIKVGLKKTQARYHVEGVAKVRELLKQFVKS
;
A
#
# COMPACT_ATOMS: atom_id res chain seq x y z
N LYS A 1 -20.00 -6.22 -15.20
CA LYS A 1 -18.54 -6.29 -15.10
C LYS A 1 -18.11 -5.91 -13.69
N ARG A 2 -17.20 -6.70 -13.05
CA ARG A 2 -16.75 -6.53 -11.66
C ARG A 2 -15.30 -6.10 -11.61
N LEU A 3 -14.97 -5.17 -10.70
CA LEU A 3 -13.62 -4.74 -10.38
C LEU A 3 -13.35 -5.00 -8.89
N LEU A 4 -12.33 -5.80 -8.59
CA LEU A 4 -11.97 -6.20 -7.24
C LEU A 4 -10.58 -5.69 -6.90
N PHE A 5 -10.43 -4.93 -5.80
CA PHE A 5 -9.17 -4.53 -5.20
C PHE A 5 -8.98 -5.27 -3.89
N LEU A 6 -8.02 -6.15 -3.83
CA LEU A 6 -7.70 -6.96 -2.65
C LEU A 6 -6.33 -6.56 -2.11
N ASP A 7 -6.32 -5.98 -0.91
CA ASP A 7 -5.08 -5.83 -0.16
C ASP A 7 -4.55 -7.20 0.27
N TYR A 8 -3.25 -7.27 0.57
CA TYR A 8 -2.58 -8.54 0.82
C TYR A 8 -2.33 -8.81 2.31
N ASP A 9 -1.42 -8.02 2.94
CA ASP A 9 -1.00 -8.23 4.33
C ASP A 9 -2.08 -7.82 5.32
N GLY A 10 -2.43 -8.68 6.27
CA GLY A 10 -3.54 -8.45 7.20
C GLY A 10 -4.92 -8.67 6.59
N THR A 11 -5.02 -8.84 5.26
CA THR A 11 -6.26 -8.99 4.50
C THR A 11 -6.39 -10.40 3.91
N LEU A 12 -5.51 -10.81 3.00
CA LEU A 12 -5.50 -12.15 2.39
C LEU A 12 -4.63 -13.14 3.17
N THR A 13 -3.59 -12.65 3.84
CA THR A 13 -2.69 -13.40 4.72
C THR A 13 -2.50 -12.68 6.04
N GLY A 14 -2.19 -13.43 7.11
CA GLY A 14 -1.88 -12.86 8.41
C GLY A 14 -0.52 -12.17 8.47
N PHE A 15 -0.27 -11.44 9.56
CA PHE A 15 1.04 -10.86 9.81
C PHE A 15 2.01 -11.92 10.31
N HIS A 16 3.23 -11.91 9.78
CA HIS A 16 4.35 -12.77 10.18
C HIS A 16 5.48 -11.93 10.78
N LYS A 17 6.29 -12.54 11.66
CA LYS A 17 7.48 -11.87 12.22
C LYS A 17 8.51 -11.58 11.14
N ASP A 18 8.74 -12.54 10.25
CA ASP A 18 9.50 -12.35 9.03
C ASP A 18 8.54 -12.04 7.88
N PRO A 19 8.64 -10.87 7.23
CA PRO A 19 7.80 -10.51 6.09
C PRO A 19 7.88 -11.52 4.93
N GLN A 20 8.96 -12.29 4.80
CA GLN A 20 9.11 -13.30 3.75
C GLN A 20 8.26 -14.57 4.01
N GLU A 21 7.91 -14.83 5.27
CA GLU A 21 7.05 -15.96 5.65
C GLU A 21 5.56 -15.73 5.31
N ALA A 22 5.17 -14.48 4.98
CA ALA A 22 3.82 -14.14 4.55
C ALA A 22 3.56 -14.52 3.07
N SER A 23 4.31 -15.49 2.52
CA SER A 23 4.05 -16.00 1.17
C SER A 23 2.66 -16.64 1.09
N PRO A 24 1.99 -16.61 -0.08
CA PRO A 24 0.69 -17.24 -0.27
C PRO A 24 0.75 -18.74 -0.01
N ASP A 25 -0.23 -19.26 0.71
CA ASP A 25 -0.47 -20.69 0.82
C ASP A 25 -1.26 -21.19 -0.40
N GLU A 26 -1.34 -22.51 -0.59
CA GLU A 26 -2.00 -23.14 -1.73
C GLU A 26 -3.49 -22.78 -1.79
N GLU A 27 -4.18 -22.72 -0.63
CA GLU A 27 -5.59 -22.32 -0.56
C GLU A 27 -5.81 -20.90 -1.09
N LEU A 28 -4.88 -19.97 -0.80
CA LEU A 28 -4.97 -18.60 -1.31
C LEU A 28 -4.72 -18.56 -2.82
N TYR A 29 -3.76 -19.33 -3.34
CA TYR A 29 -3.55 -19.42 -4.78
C TYR A 29 -4.78 -19.97 -5.50
N GLU A 30 -5.38 -21.07 -5.02
CA GLU A 30 -6.60 -21.64 -5.59
C GLU A 30 -7.76 -20.62 -5.61
N LEU A 31 -7.93 -19.88 -4.52
CA LEU A 31 -8.96 -18.84 -4.41
C LEU A 31 -8.73 -17.69 -5.40
N LEU A 32 -7.49 -17.19 -5.48
CA LEU A 32 -7.14 -16.09 -6.39
C LEU A 32 -7.24 -16.52 -7.86
N ASP A 33 -6.79 -17.73 -8.20
CA ASP A 33 -6.95 -18.30 -9.54
C ASP A 33 -8.43 -18.43 -9.91
N ALA A 34 -9.26 -18.91 -9.00
CA ALA A 34 -10.69 -19.03 -9.23
C ALA A 34 -11.38 -17.68 -9.44
N LEU A 35 -10.98 -16.63 -8.71
CA LEU A 35 -11.48 -15.27 -8.90
C LEU A 35 -10.97 -14.64 -10.21
N HIS A 36 -9.70 -14.85 -10.52
CA HIS A 36 -9.06 -14.28 -11.71
C HIS A 36 -9.63 -14.82 -13.02
N HIS A 37 -10.00 -16.11 -13.04
CA HIS A 37 -10.56 -16.76 -14.23
C HIS A 37 -12.07 -16.57 -14.39
N GLN A 38 -12.73 -15.84 -13.49
CA GLN A 38 -14.15 -15.57 -13.66
C GLN A 38 -14.42 -14.57 -14.78
N GLU A 39 -15.38 -14.91 -15.63
CA GLU A 39 -15.86 -14.00 -16.67
C GLU A 39 -16.31 -12.66 -16.06
N ASN A 40 -16.07 -11.59 -16.80
CA ASN A 40 -16.43 -10.23 -16.40
C ASN A 40 -15.87 -9.77 -15.05
N THR A 41 -14.77 -10.37 -14.58
CA THR A 41 -14.10 -9.99 -13.33
C THR A 41 -12.68 -9.54 -13.59
N THR A 42 -12.36 -8.31 -13.19
CA THR A 42 -11.01 -7.77 -13.16
C THR A 42 -10.54 -7.74 -11.70
N LEU A 43 -9.50 -8.52 -11.38
CA LEU A 43 -8.91 -8.59 -10.05
C LEU A 43 -7.59 -7.84 -10.04
N PHE A 44 -7.39 -6.96 -9.03
CA PHE A 44 -6.12 -6.37 -8.66
C PHE A 44 -5.73 -6.77 -7.24
N LEU A 45 -4.52 -7.33 -7.10
CA LEU A 45 -3.84 -7.38 -5.81
C LEU A 45 -3.17 -6.03 -5.59
N ILE A 46 -3.45 -5.37 -4.46
CA ILE A 46 -2.89 -4.05 -4.15
C ILE A 46 -2.16 -4.07 -2.81
N SER A 47 -0.87 -3.73 -2.78
CA SER A 47 -0.03 -3.93 -1.59
C SER A 47 1.02 -2.83 -1.40
N GLY A 48 1.48 -2.67 -0.15
CA GLY A 48 2.67 -1.89 0.19
C GLY A 48 3.99 -2.63 -0.06
N ARG A 49 3.95 -3.93 -0.35
CA ARG A 49 5.15 -4.72 -0.60
C ARG A 49 5.88 -4.29 -1.86
N ASP A 50 7.18 -4.56 -1.87
CA ASP A 50 8.04 -4.30 -3.02
C ASP A 50 7.73 -5.22 -4.21
N LYS A 51 8.02 -4.72 -5.40
CA LYS A 51 7.76 -5.42 -6.66
C LYS A 51 8.49 -6.76 -6.80
N ASN A 52 9.70 -6.89 -6.23
CA ASN A 52 10.49 -8.11 -6.37
C ASN A 52 9.85 -9.26 -5.56
N THR A 53 9.34 -8.96 -4.37
CA THR A 53 8.60 -9.93 -3.56
C THR A 53 7.32 -10.37 -4.26
N PHE A 54 6.53 -9.45 -4.80
CA PHE A 54 5.30 -9.78 -5.53
C PHE A 54 5.57 -10.52 -6.84
N SER A 55 6.65 -10.16 -7.56
CA SER A 55 7.09 -10.92 -8.74
C SER A 55 7.36 -12.39 -8.42
N ARG A 56 8.11 -12.66 -7.33
CA ARG A 56 8.40 -14.04 -6.92
C ARG A 56 7.15 -14.86 -6.59
N TRP A 57 6.14 -14.21 -6.03
CA TRP A 57 4.95 -14.91 -5.58
C TRP A 57 3.88 -15.06 -6.67
N PHE A 58 3.72 -14.07 -7.54
CA PHE A 58 2.51 -13.95 -8.35
C PHE A 58 2.73 -13.74 -9.85
N LEU A 59 3.95 -13.43 -10.34
CA LEU A 59 4.13 -13.05 -11.74
C LEU A 59 3.70 -14.16 -12.69
N ASP A 60 4.04 -15.43 -12.37
CA ASP A 60 3.69 -16.60 -13.17
C ASP A 60 2.18 -16.91 -13.18
N ARG A 61 1.43 -16.37 -12.21
CA ARG A 61 -0.04 -16.51 -12.11
C ARG A 61 -0.81 -15.52 -12.98
N LYS A 62 -0.12 -14.56 -13.60
CA LYS A 62 -0.68 -13.55 -14.51
C LYS A 62 -1.76 -12.66 -13.88
N TYR A 63 -1.73 -12.44 -12.56
CA TYR A 63 -2.62 -11.49 -11.91
C TYR A 63 -2.30 -10.04 -12.28
N ASN A 64 -3.28 -9.16 -12.15
CA ASN A 64 -2.99 -7.74 -12.13
C ASN A 64 -2.56 -7.34 -10.71
N MET A 65 -1.49 -6.58 -10.62
CA MET A 65 -0.87 -6.23 -9.34
C MET A 65 -0.53 -4.74 -9.30
N ILE A 66 -0.79 -4.11 -8.16
CA ILE A 66 -0.36 -2.75 -7.86
C ILE A 66 0.45 -2.85 -6.56
N VAL A 67 1.72 -2.45 -6.60
CA VAL A 67 2.64 -2.61 -5.47
C VAL A 67 3.30 -1.31 -5.07
N GLU A 68 4.01 -1.32 -3.91
CA GLU A 68 4.61 -0.13 -3.31
C GLU A 68 3.58 1.01 -3.16
N HIS A 69 2.38 0.65 -2.63
CA HIS A 69 1.26 1.57 -2.40
C HIS A 69 0.74 2.32 -3.63
N GLY A 70 0.94 1.81 -4.84
CA GLY A 70 0.47 2.45 -6.08
C GLY A 70 1.56 2.99 -6.98
N VAL A 71 2.84 2.70 -6.70
CA VAL A 71 3.97 3.10 -7.54
C VAL A 71 4.04 2.28 -8.82
N TRP A 72 3.92 0.96 -8.69
CA TRP A 72 4.13 0.03 -9.78
C TRP A 72 2.87 -0.76 -10.10
N ILE A 73 2.66 -1.02 -11.38
CA ILE A 73 1.59 -1.88 -11.88
C ILE A 73 2.17 -2.98 -12.78
N SER A 74 1.66 -4.19 -12.61
CA SER A 74 1.80 -5.31 -13.55
C SER A 74 0.41 -5.77 -13.99
N ARG A 75 0.24 -6.08 -15.26
CA ARG A 75 -1.02 -6.58 -15.82
C ARG A 75 -0.80 -7.91 -16.49
N GLY A 76 -1.61 -8.89 -16.11
CA GLY A 76 -1.59 -10.21 -16.76
C GLY A 76 -0.23 -10.91 -16.74
N GLY A 77 0.61 -10.63 -15.73
CA GLY A 77 1.98 -11.18 -15.62
C GLY A 77 3.04 -10.43 -16.44
N GLU A 78 2.72 -9.25 -17.00
CA GLU A 78 3.73 -8.39 -17.60
C GLU A 78 4.71 -7.85 -16.56
N GLU A 79 5.88 -7.39 -17.02
CA GLU A 79 6.82 -6.68 -16.16
C GLU A 79 6.19 -5.44 -15.53
N PHE A 80 6.60 -5.13 -14.30
CA PHE A 80 6.13 -3.96 -13.59
C PHE A 80 6.51 -2.67 -14.30
N LYS A 81 5.52 -1.82 -14.55
CA LYS A 81 5.65 -0.48 -15.12
C LYS A 81 5.29 0.55 -14.06
N LEU A 82 5.87 1.74 -14.16
CA LEU A 82 5.47 2.87 -13.32
C LEU A 82 4.00 3.23 -13.59
N LEU A 83 3.18 3.24 -12.55
CA LEU A 83 1.81 3.69 -12.63
C LEU A 83 1.75 5.23 -12.68
N GLU A 84 2.58 5.89 -11.87
CA GLU A 84 2.71 7.36 -11.85
C GLU A 84 4.15 7.79 -12.10
N LYS A 85 4.33 8.87 -12.88
CA LYS A 85 5.64 9.54 -12.97
C LYS A 85 5.82 10.38 -11.71
N VAL A 86 6.50 9.84 -10.73
CA VAL A 86 6.86 10.59 -9.53
C VAL A 86 8.02 11.50 -9.89
N LYS A 87 7.83 12.81 -9.82
CA LYS A 87 8.92 13.77 -10.00
C LYS A 87 9.86 13.68 -8.80
N GLY A 88 11.09 13.25 -9.02
CA GLY A 88 12.12 13.14 -7.98
C GLY A 88 12.68 14.48 -7.46
N GLU A 89 12.31 15.61 -8.06
CA GLU A 89 12.83 16.96 -7.70
C GLU A 89 12.64 17.31 -6.21
N TRP A 90 11.57 16.82 -5.59
CA TRP A 90 11.35 17.04 -4.16
C TRP A 90 12.37 16.28 -3.28
N MET A 91 12.86 15.13 -3.74
CA MET A 91 13.87 14.34 -3.01
C MET A 91 15.18 15.12 -2.87
N GLU A 92 15.58 15.84 -3.91
CA GLU A 92 16.77 16.70 -3.91
C GLU A 92 16.67 17.83 -2.88
N LYS A 93 15.45 18.29 -2.57
CA LYS A 93 15.22 19.32 -1.54
C LYS A 93 15.18 18.71 -0.13
N ILE A 94 14.64 17.52 0.02
CA ILE A 94 14.40 16.88 1.33
C ILE A 94 15.64 16.13 1.82
N LEU A 95 16.39 15.47 0.92
CA LEU A 95 17.55 14.65 1.29
C LEU A 95 18.58 15.40 2.14
N PRO A 96 19.02 16.64 1.78
CA PRO A 96 19.98 17.37 2.61
C PRO A 96 19.48 17.69 4.02
N VAL A 97 18.17 17.86 4.18
CA VAL A 97 17.54 18.06 5.50
C VAL A 97 17.66 16.78 6.33
N LEU A 98 17.30 15.63 5.75
CA LEU A 98 17.40 14.34 6.43
C LEU A 98 18.86 14.02 6.80
N GLU A 99 19.82 14.26 5.91
CA GLU A 99 21.25 14.09 6.15
C GLU A 99 21.71 14.93 7.36
N SER A 100 21.31 16.20 7.42
CA SER A 100 21.62 17.07 8.57
C SER A 100 21.05 16.52 9.90
N PHE A 101 19.94 15.79 9.86
CA PHE A 101 19.38 15.12 11.03
C PHE A 101 20.13 13.84 11.37
N VAL A 102 20.57 13.06 10.39
CA VAL A 102 21.43 11.89 10.62
C VAL A 102 22.73 12.30 11.31
N ASP A 103 23.42 13.32 10.81
CA ASP A 103 24.68 13.82 11.38
C ASP A 103 24.58 14.20 12.86
N ARG A 104 23.39 14.64 13.29
CA ARG A 104 23.12 15.11 14.66
C ARG A 104 22.34 14.12 15.51
N THR A 105 22.08 12.91 15.00
CA THR A 105 21.29 11.89 15.68
C THR A 105 21.99 10.54 15.56
N PRO A 106 22.99 10.25 16.43
CA PRO A 106 23.74 9.01 16.37
C PRO A 106 22.84 7.77 16.42
N GLY A 107 23.06 6.82 15.52
CA GLY A 107 22.25 5.60 15.37
C GLY A 107 21.07 5.73 14.39
N SER A 108 20.77 6.95 13.89
CA SER A 108 19.81 7.13 12.81
C SER A 108 20.47 6.95 11.44
N PHE A 109 19.65 6.63 10.43
CA PHE A 109 20.09 6.52 9.05
C PHE A 109 18.94 6.82 8.07
N ILE A 110 19.29 7.10 6.82
CA ILE A 110 18.33 7.29 5.73
C ILE A 110 18.28 6.02 4.88
N GLU A 111 17.08 5.58 4.55
CA GLU A 111 16.81 4.62 3.50
C GLU A 111 16.22 5.38 2.31
N GLU A 112 16.95 5.41 1.21
CA GLU A 112 16.46 5.96 -0.05
C GLU A 112 15.77 4.88 -0.85
N LYS A 113 14.48 5.08 -1.12
CA LYS A 113 13.69 4.25 -2.03
C LYS A 113 13.45 5.03 -3.33
N ASN A 114 13.01 4.33 -4.38
CA ASN A 114 12.77 4.98 -5.67
C ASN A 114 11.78 6.16 -5.60
N TYR A 115 10.88 6.20 -4.60
CA TYR A 115 9.77 7.16 -4.53
C TYR A 115 9.49 7.66 -3.11
N SER A 116 10.37 7.33 -2.16
CA SER A 116 10.30 7.86 -0.80
C SER A 116 11.68 7.93 -0.17
N LEU A 117 11.80 8.75 0.86
CA LEU A 117 12.95 8.87 1.74
C LEU A 117 12.47 8.51 3.14
N ALA A 118 13.11 7.53 3.79
CA ALA A 118 12.76 7.12 5.14
C ALA A 118 13.93 7.39 6.10
N TRP A 119 13.68 8.20 7.12
CA TRP A 119 14.62 8.43 8.20
C TRP A 119 14.31 7.49 9.37
N HIS A 120 15.23 6.55 9.64
CA HIS A 120 15.11 5.55 10.69
C HIS A 120 15.87 5.99 11.95
N TYR A 121 15.19 5.93 13.11
CA TYR A 121 15.78 6.29 14.42
C TYR A 121 15.59 5.23 15.51
N ARG A 122 15.36 3.97 15.11
CA ARG A 122 15.17 2.86 16.04
C ARG A 122 16.41 2.57 16.91
N ASN A 123 17.60 2.82 16.36
CA ASN A 123 18.87 2.55 17.02
C ASN A 123 19.45 3.79 17.73
N THR A 124 18.65 4.83 17.92
CA THR A 124 19.01 6.02 18.69
C THR A 124 18.62 5.83 20.16
N ASP A 125 19.15 6.71 21.04
CA ASP A 125 18.56 6.87 22.37
C ASP A 125 17.07 7.16 22.24
N PRO A 126 16.18 6.45 22.95
CA PRO A 126 14.74 6.52 22.74
C PRO A 126 14.15 7.93 22.91
N ASP A 127 14.53 8.63 23.98
CA ASP A 127 13.97 9.96 24.28
C ASP A 127 14.53 11.02 23.34
N PHE A 128 15.82 10.92 23.03
CA PHE A 128 16.49 11.80 22.08
C PHE A 128 15.94 11.60 20.67
N GLY A 129 15.75 10.33 20.23
CA GLY A 129 15.18 10.01 18.92
C GLY A 129 13.77 10.55 18.72
N GLU A 130 12.88 10.45 19.73
CA GLU A 130 11.53 11.00 19.66
C GLU A 130 11.52 12.54 19.57
N LYS A 131 12.39 13.20 20.36
CA LYS A 131 12.57 14.65 20.30
C LYS A 131 13.02 15.07 18.89
N ARG A 132 14.02 14.40 18.33
CA ARG A 132 14.54 14.67 16.99
C ARG A 132 13.49 14.40 15.91
N ALA A 133 12.67 13.36 16.06
CA ALA A 133 11.57 13.07 15.14
C ALA A 133 10.53 14.20 15.15
N THR A 134 10.19 14.73 16.32
CA THR A 134 9.26 15.87 16.44
C THR A 134 9.82 17.12 15.77
N GLU A 135 11.11 17.42 15.97
CA GLU A 135 11.78 18.55 15.32
C GLU A 135 11.81 18.36 13.80
N LEU A 136 12.19 17.18 13.32
CA LEU A 136 12.23 16.85 11.89
C LEU A 136 10.84 16.99 11.25
N ASN A 137 9.80 16.47 11.91
CA ASN A 137 8.43 16.60 11.42
C ASN A 137 8.03 18.08 11.22
N THR A 138 8.39 18.93 12.16
CA THR A 138 8.11 20.38 12.09
C THR A 138 8.84 21.03 10.91
N VAL A 139 10.12 20.70 10.73
CA VAL A 139 10.94 21.22 9.62
C VAL A 139 10.37 20.76 8.29
N LEU A 140 10.11 19.46 8.13
CA LEU A 140 9.58 18.88 6.90
C LEU A 140 8.22 19.47 6.55
N THR A 141 7.30 19.56 7.52
CA THR A 141 5.97 20.14 7.30
C THR A 141 6.05 21.60 6.83
N SER A 142 6.99 22.37 7.37
CA SER A 142 7.23 23.76 6.95
C SER A 142 7.83 23.85 5.54
N LEU A 143 8.72 22.91 5.19
CA LEU A 143 9.44 22.90 3.90
C LEU A 143 8.56 22.42 2.75
N ILE A 144 7.69 21.44 3.00
CA ILE A 144 6.81 20.84 2.01
C ILE A 144 5.69 21.82 1.58
N GLY A 145 5.20 22.62 2.50
CA GLY A 145 4.13 23.60 2.20
C GLY A 145 2.91 22.95 1.55
N ASN A 146 2.60 23.36 0.31
CA ASN A 146 1.49 22.82 -0.50
C ASN A 146 1.94 21.84 -1.59
N ASP A 147 3.17 21.34 -1.54
CA ASP A 147 3.66 20.35 -2.49
C ASP A 147 2.90 19.01 -2.31
N ASP A 148 2.76 18.26 -3.38
CA ASP A 148 2.14 16.91 -3.38
C ASP A 148 3.04 15.87 -2.66
N ILE A 149 3.41 16.17 -1.43
CA ILE A 149 4.30 15.37 -0.59
C ILE A 149 3.66 15.20 0.79
N SER A 150 3.82 14.04 1.38
CA SER A 150 3.35 13.72 2.73
C SER A 150 4.47 13.19 3.61
N VAL A 151 4.42 13.55 4.90
CA VAL A 151 5.26 12.98 5.94
C VAL A 151 4.45 11.97 6.72
N LEU A 152 4.92 10.73 6.76
CA LEU A 152 4.29 9.63 7.46
C LEU A 152 5.14 9.21 8.66
N ASN A 153 4.51 9.20 9.84
CA ASN A 153 5.16 8.79 11.08
C ASN A 153 4.82 7.32 11.38
N GLY A 154 5.82 6.44 11.22
CA GLY A 154 5.72 5.04 11.57
C GLY A 154 6.38 4.72 12.94
N SER A 155 6.53 3.44 13.24
CA SER A 155 7.20 2.98 14.48
C SER A 155 8.72 3.16 14.37
N LYS A 156 9.26 4.27 14.90
CA LYS A 156 10.68 4.66 14.87
C LYS A 156 11.22 4.91 13.45
N VAL A 157 10.34 5.37 12.58
CA VAL A 157 10.66 5.77 11.20
C VAL A 157 9.77 6.94 10.79
N MET A 158 10.34 7.86 10.05
CA MET A 158 9.61 8.94 9.40
C MET A 158 9.86 8.83 7.90
N GLU A 159 8.79 8.66 7.13
CA GLU A 159 8.85 8.50 5.67
C GLU A 159 8.27 9.72 4.98
N VAL A 160 9.02 10.26 4.03
CA VAL A 160 8.57 11.33 3.13
C VAL A 160 8.33 10.74 1.76
N LYS A 161 7.12 10.92 1.23
CA LYS A 161 6.74 10.39 -0.08
C LYS A 161 5.77 11.32 -0.82
N SER A 162 5.62 11.11 -2.12
CA SER A 162 4.59 11.80 -2.90
C SER A 162 3.18 11.42 -2.42
N SER A 163 2.33 12.41 -2.16
CA SER A 163 0.91 12.22 -1.80
C SER A 163 0.08 11.68 -2.97
N ASN A 164 0.56 11.90 -4.20
CA ASN A 164 -0.09 11.41 -5.41
C ASN A 164 0.06 9.91 -5.60
N VAL A 165 0.92 9.25 -4.81
CA VAL A 165 1.13 7.81 -4.84
C VAL A 165 0.50 7.19 -3.60
N ASN A 166 -0.71 6.68 -3.76
CA ASN A 166 -1.42 5.92 -2.74
C ASN A 166 -2.37 4.91 -3.38
N LYS A 167 -2.85 3.94 -2.60
CA LYS A 167 -3.74 2.88 -3.07
C LYS A 167 -5.07 3.43 -3.63
N GLY A 168 -5.59 4.53 -3.08
CA GLY A 168 -6.84 5.15 -3.54
C GLY A 168 -6.71 5.70 -4.95
N ARG A 169 -5.69 6.56 -5.18
CA ARG A 169 -5.40 7.11 -6.52
C ARG A 169 -5.17 6.02 -7.57
N ALA A 170 -4.41 4.99 -7.20
CA ALA A 170 -4.18 3.84 -8.06
C ALA A 170 -5.51 3.12 -8.41
N SER A 171 -6.38 2.90 -7.42
CA SER A 171 -7.67 2.25 -7.62
C SER A 171 -8.62 3.08 -8.49
N VAL A 172 -8.71 4.40 -8.27
CA VAL A 172 -9.54 5.30 -9.08
C VAL A 172 -9.04 5.33 -10.53
N ARG A 173 -7.72 5.32 -10.73
CA ARG A 173 -7.16 5.25 -12.08
C ARG A 173 -7.56 3.97 -12.80
N MET A 174 -7.49 2.82 -12.14
CA MET A 174 -7.93 1.54 -12.73
C MET A 174 -9.44 1.54 -13.02
N LEU A 175 -10.23 2.12 -12.12
CA LEU A 175 -11.67 2.27 -12.31
C LEU A 175 -12.02 3.14 -13.54
N SER A 176 -11.20 4.16 -13.82
CA SER A 176 -11.44 5.08 -14.95
C SER A 176 -11.12 4.52 -16.34
N GLU A 177 -10.51 3.34 -16.41
CA GLU A 177 -10.10 2.73 -17.70
C GLU A 177 -11.25 2.01 -18.41
N GLU A 178 -12.27 1.56 -17.65
CA GLU A 178 -13.40 0.80 -18.18
C GLU A 178 -14.65 1.03 -17.32
N ASP A 179 -15.83 0.74 -17.90
CA ASP A 179 -17.09 0.76 -17.17
C ASP A 179 -17.28 -0.53 -16.37
N TYR A 180 -17.49 -0.39 -15.05
CA TYR A 180 -17.75 -1.50 -14.13
C TYR A 180 -19.09 -1.32 -13.43
N ASP A 181 -19.91 -2.38 -13.43
CA ASP A 181 -21.21 -2.42 -12.76
C ASP A 181 -21.08 -2.64 -11.24
N PHE A 182 -19.95 -3.22 -10.82
CA PHE A 182 -19.65 -3.55 -9.42
C PHE A 182 -18.19 -3.29 -9.12
N VAL A 183 -17.94 -2.54 -8.05
CA VAL A 183 -16.60 -2.22 -7.53
C VAL A 183 -16.51 -2.68 -6.08
N PHE A 184 -15.45 -3.43 -5.77
CA PHE A 184 -15.20 -3.99 -4.45
C PHE A 184 -13.75 -3.68 -4.03
N ALA A 185 -13.56 -3.23 -2.79
CA ALA A 185 -12.25 -3.02 -2.21
C ALA A 185 -12.22 -3.51 -0.75
N ILE A 186 -11.16 -4.20 -0.37
CA ILE A 186 -10.98 -4.72 0.98
C ILE A 186 -9.54 -4.51 1.44
N GLY A 187 -9.36 -4.13 2.73
CA GLY A 187 -8.06 -3.87 3.33
C GLY A 187 -8.11 -3.73 4.85
N ASP A 188 -6.96 -3.84 5.51
CA ASP A 188 -6.85 -3.84 6.97
C ASP A 188 -6.14 -2.63 7.57
N ASP A 189 -5.32 -1.93 6.77
CA ASP A 189 -4.42 -0.88 7.24
C ASP A 189 -4.96 0.53 6.96
N TRP A 190 -4.27 1.55 7.50
CA TRP A 190 -4.55 2.95 7.26
C TRP A 190 -4.31 3.36 5.80
N THR A 191 -3.42 2.67 5.07
CA THR A 191 -3.18 2.91 3.64
C THR A 191 -4.36 2.52 2.76
N ASP A 192 -5.21 1.60 3.23
CA ASP A 192 -6.43 1.19 2.54
C ASP A 192 -7.55 2.19 2.69
N GLU A 193 -7.50 3.04 3.72
CA GLU A 193 -8.45 4.13 3.91
C GLU A 193 -8.48 5.08 2.70
N PHE A 194 -7.37 5.23 1.97
CA PHE A 194 -7.35 6.00 0.72
C PHE A 194 -8.24 5.35 -0.35
N MET A 195 -8.27 4.01 -0.47
CA MET A 195 -9.20 3.33 -1.37
C MET A 195 -10.65 3.57 -0.94
N PHE A 196 -10.92 3.45 0.36
CA PHE A 196 -12.28 3.62 0.89
C PHE A 196 -12.81 5.04 0.74
N GLN A 197 -11.92 6.04 0.76
CA GLN A 197 -12.27 7.46 0.59
C GLN A 197 -12.42 7.87 -0.87
N GLU A 198 -11.54 7.40 -1.75
CA GLU A 198 -11.44 7.89 -3.11
C GLU A 198 -12.31 7.12 -4.11
N LEU A 199 -12.65 5.85 -3.80
CA LEU A 199 -13.59 5.10 -4.62
C LEU A 199 -15.02 5.68 -4.50
N PRO A 200 -15.86 5.56 -5.55
CA PRO A 200 -17.21 6.10 -5.53
C PRO A 200 -18.05 5.46 -4.41
N GLN A 201 -19.04 6.20 -3.92
CA GLN A 201 -19.93 5.73 -2.84
C GLN A 201 -20.72 4.46 -3.21
N THR A 202 -20.85 4.13 -4.48
CA THR A 202 -21.46 2.88 -4.95
C THR A 202 -20.54 1.66 -4.73
N ALA A 203 -19.23 1.85 -4.54
CA ALA A 203 -18.30 0.78 -4.28
C ALA A 203 -18.59 0.10 -2.93
N ILE A 204 -18.42 -1.19 -2.88
CA ILE A 204 -18.46 -1.98 -1.64
C ILE A 204 -17.06 -1.99 -1.05
N THR A 205 -16.88 -1.27 0.03
CA THR A 205 -15.59 -1.16 0.74
C THR A 205 -15.68 -1.86 2.09
N ILE A 206 -14.68 -2.69 2.40
CA ILE A 206 -14.66 -3.53 3.60
C ILE A 206 -13.35 -3.36 4.35
N LYS A 207 -13.46 -3.00 5.63
CA LYS A 207 -12.35 -2.99 6.59
C LYS A 207 -12.18 -4.37 7.21
N VAL A 208 -10.96 -4.87 7.20
CA VAL A 208 -10.59 -6.05 8.00
C VAL A 208 -10.21 -5.58 9.40
N GLY A 209 -10.87 -6.15 10.42
CA GLY A 209 -10.74 -5.74 11.81
C GLY A 209 -11.76 -4.68 12.23
N LEU A 210 -11.68 -4.26 13.51
CA LEU A 210 -12.69 -3.42 14.16
C LEU A 210 -12.26 -1.97 14.38
N LYS A 211 -11.14 -1.54 13.80
CA LYS A 211 -10.66 -0.17 13.93
C LYS A 211 -11.59 0.81 13.19
N LYS A 212 -11.58 2.08 13.63
CA LYS A 212 -12.30 3.16 12.95
C LYS A 212 -11.87 3.23 11.48
N THR A 213 -12.83 3.38 10.57
CA THR A 213 -12.62 3.31 9.13
C THR A 213 -13.62 4.18 8.35
N GLN A 214 -13.27 4.50 7.11
CA GLN A 214 -14.14 5.06 6.09
C GLN A 214 -14.83 3.96 5.24
N ALA A 215 -14.45 2.69 5.42
CA ALA A 215 -15.12 1.58 4.74
C ALA A 215 -16.58 1.46 5.18
N ARG A 216 -17.43 0.98 4.29
CA ARG A 216 -18.87 0.80 4.54
C ARG A 216 -19.19 -0.39 5.42
N TYR A 217 -18.32 -1.41 5.41
CA TYR A 217 -18.52 -2.69 6.11
C TYR A 217 -17.24 -3.13 6.82
N HIS A 218 -17.38 -4.12 7.68
CA HIS A 218 -16.30 -4.77 8.42
C HIS A 218 -16.35 -6.28 8.27
N VAL A 219 -15.17 -6.91 8.32
CA VAL A 219 -15.00 -8.34 8.58
C VAL A 219 -13.97 -8.54 9.68
N GLU A 220 -14.10 -9.63 10.45
CA GLU A 220 -13.29 -9.81 11.67
C GLU A 220 -11.81 -10.07 11.41
N GLY A 221 -11.45 -10.70 10.27
CA GLY A 221 -10.06 -11.05 9.96
C GLY A 221 -9.91 -11.91 8.71
N VAL A 222 -8.68 -12.32 8.42
CA VAL A 222 -8.28 -13.04 7.20
C VAL A 222 -9.18 -14.24 6.86
N ALA A 223 -9.51 -15.08 7.84
CA ALA A 223 -10.35 -16.24 7.60
C ALA A 223 -11.74 -15.85 7.04
N LYS A 224 -12.34 -14.78 7.58
CA LYS A 224 -13.63 -14.27 7.10
C LYS A 224 -13.53 -13.58 5.75
N VAL A 225 -12.37 -12.95 5.43
CA VAL A 225 -12.10 -12.42 4.10
C VAL A 225 -12.10 -13.54 3.08
N ARG A 226 -11.34 -14.61 3.31
CA ARG A 226 -11.28 -15.77 2.41
C ARG A 226 -12.64 -16.45 2.23
N GLU A 227 -13.41 -16.60 3.32
CA GLU A 227 -14.79 -17.13 3.29
C GLU A 227 -15.70 -16.25 2.42
N LEU A 228 -15.62 -14.93 2.57
CA LEU A 228 -16.38 -13.97 1.76
C LEU A 228 -15.99 -14.08 0.27
N LEU A 229 -14.69 -14.08 -0.04
CA LEU A 229 -14.21 -14.15 -1.42
C LEU A 229 -14.61 -15.46 -2.12
N LYS A 230 -14.72 -16.59 -1.39
CA LYS A 230 -15.26 -17.84 -1.92
C LYS A 230 -16.71 -17.73 -2.41
N GLN A 231 -17.51 -16.77 -1.89
CA GLN A 231 -18.87 -16.54 -2.38
C GLN A 231 -18.87 -15.87 -3.77
N PHE A 232 -17.86 -15.03 -4.06
CA PHE A 232 -17.71 -14.42 -5.39
C PHE A 232 -17.41 -15.45 -6.49
N VAL A 233 -16.80 -16.57 -6.13
CA VAL A 233 -16.49 -17.67 -7.06
C VAL A 233 -17.75 -18.50 -7.38
N LYS A 234 -18.70 -18.57 -6.45
CA LYS A 234 -19.93 -19.36 -6.60
C LYS A 234 -21.08 -18.62 -7.30
N SER A 235 -20.93 -17.32 -7.47
CA SER A 235 -21.93 -16.44 -8.07
C SER A 235 -21.55 -16.15 -9.52
#